data_20f38a653f3338934507a77e378c303d
#
_entry.id   20f38a653f3338934507a77e378c303d
#
_cell.length_a   1.000
_cell.length_b   1.000
_cell.length_c   1.000
_cell.angle_alpha   90.00
_cell.angle_beta   90.00
_cell.angle_gamma   90.00
#
_symmetry.space_group_name_H-M   'P 1'
#
loop_
_entity.id
_entity.type
_entity.pdbx_description
1 polymer ?
#
loop_
_entity_poly.entity_id
_entity_poly.type
_entity_poly.pdbx_seq_one_letter_code
_entity_poly.pdbx_strand_id
1 'polypeptide(L)'
;MTPLHPARSTLHRRSVLAALLSVAAGVARAGDDGEPAGPLRIVVAYPPGGVSDAIARALAAELAPRLGVPVQVENRPGAGGAIALRSLARAKADGRLLVFSAVTPLALDPQLRVGPAAEGIRGGPPPAVAPVAGVMLTPSLLVGTPAFRGRSVADLLAIARERPGGLRWATSGIATTGHLVLEQIRVAGGIVVTHIPYKGGGQQLSDALAGQFELLSTNVGALQLRYVRSGRFKALAVGAPQRVPQLPDVPTLAELGFPQANLASRFGLFAPAGTPPARLRRLNGAVDAALQQPAIRGALLEAGSLPMGGSAEAFADEIARSNAEIARAWPSASRMPVN
;
A
#
# COMPACT_ATOMS: atom_id res chain seq x y z
N MET A 1 66.00 -74.81 -4.03
CA MET A 1 64.55 -74.68 -3.72
C MET A 1 64.36 -73.42 -2.88
N THR A 2 63.89 -72.34 -3.50
CA THR A 2 63.66 -71.05 -2.90
C THR A 2 62.18 -70.69 -3.11
N PRO A 3 61.40 -70.36 -2.10
CA PRO A 3 60.01 -70.01 -2.32
C PRO A 3 59.84 -68.53 -2.65
N LEU A 4 59.05 -68.28 -3.70
CA LEU A 4 58.57 -66.97 -4.12
C LEU A 4 57.48 -66.39 -3.15
N HIS A 5 57.70 -65.20 -2.69
CA HIS A 5 56.69 -64.41 -1.96
C HIS A 5 55.84 -63.54 -2.94
N PRO A 6 54.51 -63.48 -2.80
CA PRO A 6 53.70 -62.59 -3.62
C PRO A 6 53.60 -61.19 -2.94
N ALA A 7 53.99 -60.15 -3.69
CA ALA A 7 53.81 -58.77 -3.34
C ALA A 7 52.29 -58.38 -3.39
N ARG A 8 51.69 -57.97 -2.25
CA ARG A 8 50.34 -57.46 -2.17
C ARG A 8 50.33 -55.99 -2.56
N SER A 9 49.65 -55.64 -3.64
CA SER A 9 49.39 -54.24 -4.07
C SER A 9 48.35 -53.57 -3.18
N THR A 10 48.78 -52.68 -2.29
CA THR A 10 47.95 -51.85 -1.40
C THR A 10 47.64 -50.46 -1.97
N LEU A 11 47.94 -50.21 -3.24
CA LEU A 11 47.88 -48.86 -3.85
C LEU A 11 46.51 -48.49 -4.45
N HIS A 12 45.57 -49.42 -4.63
CA HIS A 12 44.31 -49.12 -5.34
C HIS A 12 43.15 -48.67 -4.45
N ARG A 13 43.20 -48.86 -3.13
CA ARG A 13 42.10 -48.50 -2.22
C ARG A 13 42.13 -47.01 -1.80
N ARG A 14 43.30 -46.38 -1.75
CA ARG A 14 43.42 -44.97 -1.36
C ARG A 14 43.02 -43.99 -2.47
N SER A 15 43.23 -44.36 -3.71
CA SER A 15 42.89 -43.53 -4.87
C SER A 15 41.38 -43.49 -5.18
N VAL A 16 40.63 -44.55 -4.86
CA VAL A 16 39.17 -44.63 -5.07
C VAL A 16 38.43 -43.80 -4.01
N LEU A 17 38.92 -43.81 -2.75
CA LEU A 17 38.31 -42.95 -1.70
C LEU A 17 38.55 -41.44 -1.93
N ALA A 18 39.68 -41.05 -2.48
CA ALA A 18 39.97 -39.65 -2.82
C ALA A 18 39.10 -39.14 -3.98
N ALA A 19 38.77 -39.97 -4.96
CA ALA A 19 37.91 -39.63 -6.10
C ALA A 19 36.42 -39.49 -5.70
N LEU A 20 35.94 -40.30 -4.74
CA LEU A 20 34.56 -40.21 -4.21
C LEU A 20 34.33 -38.99 -3.30
N LEU A 21 35.32 -38.54 -2.56
CA LEU A 21 35.26 -37.31 -1.75
C LEU A 21 35.31 -36.03 -2.61
N SER A 22 35.92 -36.06 -3.80
CA SER A 22 35.96 -34.89 -4.69
C SER A 22 34.64 -34.68 -5.45
N VAL A 23 33.82 -35.71 -5.68
CA VAL A 23 32.51 -35.61 -6.34
C VAL A 23 31.45 -35.14 -5.36
N ALA A 24 31.56 -35.48 -4.07
CA ALA A 24 30.62 -35.01 -3.03
C ALA A 24 30.77 -33.51 -2.68
N ALA A 25 31.95 -32.92 -2.92
CA ALA A 25 32.18 -31.48 -2.71
C ALA A 25 31.70 -30.57 -3.87
N GLY A 26 31.39 -31.16 -5.03
CA GLY A 26 30.97 -30.44 -6.25
C GLY A 26 29.46 -30.24 -6.39
N VAL A 27 28.62 -30.92 -5.61
CA VAL A 27 27.14 -30.85 -5.73
C VAL A 27 26.50 -29.85 -4.75
N ALA A 28 27.25 -29.26 -3.84
CA ALA A 28 26.71 -28.42 -2.78
C ALA A 28 26.74 -26.91 -3.06
N ARG A 29 26.89 -26.47 -4.32
CA ARG A 29 26.96 -25.02 -4.60
C ARG A 29 26.35 -24.58 -5.95
N ALA A 30 25.28 -25.24 -6.36
CA ALA A 30 24.42 -24.71 -7.43
C ALA A 30 23.11 -24.20 -6.80
N GLY A 31 23.12 -23.00 -6.21
CA GLY A 31 21.93 -22.43 -5.62
C GLY A 31 22.15 -21.29 -4.61
N ASP A 32 23.36 -20.73 -4.55
CA ASP A 32 23.57 -19.50 -3.76
C ASP A 32 23.56 -18.29 -4.69
N ASP A 33 22.37 -17.92 -5.15
CA ASP A 33 22.11 -16.71 -5.95
C ASP A 33 22.29 -15.42 -5.13
N GLY A 34 23.18 -15.40 -4.11
CA GLY A 34 23.48 -14.21 -3.32
C GLY A 34 22.28 -13.71 -2.52
N GLU A 35 21.34 -14.59 -2.14
CA GLU A 35 20.22 -14.18 -1.31
C GLU A 35 20.71 -13.68 0.05
N PRO A 36 20.29 -12.47 0.46
CA PRO A 36 20.69 -11.97 1.75
C PRO A 36 20.14 -12.88 2.85
N ALA A 37 21.03 -13.43 3.69
CA ALA A 37 20.65 -14.27 4.82
C ALA A 37 19.80 -13.45 5.83
N GLY A 38 18.69 -14.02 6.31
CA GLY A 38 17.85 -13.44 7.34
C GLY A 38 16.41 -13.12 6.91
N PRO A 39 15.56 -12.66 7.83
CA PRO A 39 14.14 -12.47 7.58
C PRO A 39 13.87 -11.32 6.62
N LEU A 40 12.79 -11.46 5.82
CA LEU A 40 12.15 -10.36 5.13
C LEU A 40 11.28 -9.58 6.12
N ARG A 41 11.37 -8.27 6.14
CA ARG A 41 10.51 -7.41 6.96
C ARG A 41 9.56 -6.61 6.08
N ILE A 42 8.27 -6.60 6.44
CA ILE A 42 7.25 -5.75 5.83
C ILE A 42 6.82 -4.73 6.87
N VAL A 43 7.16 -3.47 6.63
CA VAL A 43 6.71 -2.34 7.45
C VAL A 43 5.38 -1.86 6.88
N VAL A 44 4.31 -1.97 7.66
CA VAL A 44 2.99 -1.42 7.32
C VAL A 44 2.93 0.04 7.78
N ALA A 45 2.66 0.93 6.84
CA ALA A 45 2.66 2.38 7.07
C ALA A 45 1.44 2.90 7.86
N TYR A 46 0.65 2.00 8.47
CA TYR A 46 -0.62 2.28 9.16
C TYR A 46 -0.69 1.56 10.50
N PRO A 47 -1.62 1.99 11.42
CA PRO A 47 -1.83 1.33 12.70
C PRO A 47 -2.23 -0.13 12.54
N PRO A 48 -1.92 -0.98 13.55
CA PRO A 48 -2.35 -2.37 13.57
C PRO A 48 -3.88 -2.50 13.61
N GLY A 49 -4.40 -3.65 13.14
CA GLY A 49 -5.84 -3.96 13.13
C GLY A 49 -6.64 -3.36 11.97
N GLY A 50 -6.04 -2.52 11.11
CA GLY A 50 -6.66 -2.04 9.88
C GLY A 50 -6.54 -3.02 8.72
N VAL A 51 -7.23 -2.73 7.61
CA VAL A 51 -7.20 -3.57 6.38
C VAL A 51 -5.76 -3.80 5.90
N SER A 52 -4.95 -2.74 5.84
CA SER A 52 -3.55 -2.85 5.41
C SER A 52 -2.71 -3.78 6.28
N ASP A 53 -2.93 -3.77 7.60
CA ASP A 53 -2.25 -4.66 8.54
C ASP A 53 -2.68 -6.12 8.35
N ALA A 54 -3.99 -6.37 8.25
CA ALA A 54 -4.54 -7.70 8.03
C ALA A 54 -4.03 -8.33 6.73
N ILE A 55 -4.06 -7.56 5.62
CA ILE A 55 -3.59 -8.03 4.31
C ILE A 55 -2.07 -8.23 4.30
N ALA A 56 -1.28 -7.35 4.94
CA ALA A 56 0.17 -7.53 5.03
C ALA A 56 0.54 -8.80 5.81
N ARG A 57 -0.18 -9.14 6.90
CA ARG A 57 0.03 -10.38 7.66
C ARG A 57 -0.38 -11.62 6.88
N ALA A 58 -1.50 -11.55 6.15
CA ALA A 58 -1.91 -12.63 5.27
C ALA A 58 -0.89 -12.87 4.14
N LEU A 59 -0.40 -11.79 3.51
CA LEU A 59 0.69 -11.88 2.53
C LEU A 59 1.97 -12.45 3.15
N ALA A 60 2.36 -12.04 4.36
CA ALA A 60 3.56 -12.54 5.03
C ALA A 60 3.51 -14.06 5.24
N ALA A 61 2.35 -14.61 5.63
CA ALA A 61 2.15 -16.04 5.78
C ALA A 61 2.33 -16.80 4.45
N GLU A 62 1.85 -16.22 3.34
CA GLU A 62 1.98 -16.79 2.01
C GLU A 62 3.39 -16.62 1.42
N LEU A 63 4.08 -15.54 1.74
CA LEU A 63 5.42 -15.24 1.22
C LEU A 63 6.50 -16.08 1.89
N ALA A 64 6.38 -16.40 3.18
CA ALA A 64 7.41 -17.12 3.92
C ALA A 64 7.79 -18.48 3.26
N PRO A 65 6.85 -19.37 2.93
CA PRO A 65 7.17 -20.63 2.26
C PRO A 65 7.66 -20.42 0.83
N ARG A 66 7.18 -19.41 0.10
CA ARG A 66 7.58 -19.13 -1.29
C ARG A 66 8.99 -18.57 -1.40
N LEU A 67 9.41 -17.80 -0.42
CA LEU A 67 10.73 -17.18 -0.39
C LEU A 67 11.77 -18.01 0.37
N GLY A 68 11.33 -19.00 1.17
CA GLY A 68 12.20 -19.81 1.99
C GLY A 68 12.82 -19.10 3.19
N VAL A 69 12.25 -17.93 3.60
CA VAL A 69 12.73 -17.12 4.72
C VAL A 69 11.56 -16.66 5.59
N PRO A 70 11.76 -16.45 6.89
CA PRO A 70 10.73 -15.85 7.75
C PRO A 70 10.34 -14.47 7.25
N VAL A 71 9.03 -14.16 7.27
CA VAL A 71 8.51 -12.82 6.93
C VAL A 71 7.87 -12.19 8.17
N GLN A 72 8.41 -11.06 8.59
CA GLN A 72 7.98 -10.32 9.77
C GLN A 72 7.19 -9.09 9.37
N VAL A 73 6.11 -8.78 10.10
CA VAL A 73 5.28 -7.59 9.87
C VAL A 73 5.36 -6.68 11.09
N GLU A 74 5.73 -5.43 10.86
CA GLU A 74 5.72 -4.37 11.88
C GLU A 74 4.90 -3.16 11.39
N ASN A 75 4.30 -2.43 12.32
CA ASN A 75 3.51 -1.24 11.98
C ASN A 75 4.30 0.04 12.34
N ARG A 76 4.39 0.96 11.38
CA ARG A 76 5.02 2.28 11.57
C ARG A 76 4.14 3.38 10.96
N PRO A 77 3.07 3.77 11.67
CA PRO A 77 2.12 4.76 11.17
C PRO A 77 2.68 6.18 11.21
N GLY A 78 2.10 7.06 10.41
CA GLY A 78 2.32 8.50 10.46
C GLY A 78 2.41 9.17 9.10
N ALA A 79 1.97 10.43 9.04
CA ALA A 79 1.95 11.29 7.85
C ALA A 79 1.41 10.60 6.59
N GLY A 80 0.26 9.89 6.69
CA GLY A 80 -0.35 9.20 5.56
C GLY A 80 0.49 8.06 4.96
N GLY A 81 1.57 7.62 5.64
CA GLY A 81 2.52 6.61 5.17
C GLY A 81 3.90 7.18 4.81
N ALA A 82 4.05 8.49 4.70
CA ALA A 82 5.31 9.12 4.30
C ALA A 82 6.48 8.82 5.27
N ILE A 83 6.22 8.66 6.59
CA ILE A 83 7.27 8.33 7.57
C ILE A 83 7.90 6.96 7.24
N ALA A 84 7.09 5.94 6.97
CA ALA A 84 7.58 4.61 6.64
C ALA A 84 8.36 4.62 5.31
N LEU A 85 7.82 5.28 4.28
CA LEU A 85 8.46 5.39 2.96
C LEU A 85 9.79 6.16 3.01
N ARG A 86 9.87 7.26 3.77
CA ARG A 86 11.15 7.99 3.98
C ARG A 86 12.18 7.15 4.72
N SER A 87 11.73 6.32 5.68
CA SER A 87 12.62 5.37 6.35
C SER A 87 13.15 4.30 5.38
N LEU A 88 12.28 3.81 4.47
CA LEU A 88 12.66 2.86 3.42
C LEU A 88 13.72 3.45 2.48
N ALA A 89 13.53 4.70 2.05
CA ALA A 89 14.43 5.40 1.15
C ALA A 89 15.91 5.48 1.67
N ARG A 90 16.10 5.34 2.98
CA ARG A 90 17.42 5.38 3.65
C ARG A 90 17.92 3.98 4.03
N ALA A 91 17.17 2.93 3.74
CA ALA A 91 17.52 1.57 4.10
C ALA A 91 18.49 0.95 3.08
N LYS A 92 19.16 -0.15 3.48
CA LYS A 92 19.98 -0.92 2.55
C LYS A 92 19.13 -1.50 1.42
N ALA A 93 19.62 -1.39 0.20
CA ALA A 93 18.96 -1.88 -1.01
C ALA A 93 19.22 -3.40 -1.24
N ASP A 94 19.12 -4.21 -0.19
CA ASP A 94 19.33 -5.66 -0.23
C ASP A 94 18.04 -6.47 -0.42
N GLY A 95 16.89 -5.78 -0.49
CA GLY A 95 15.58 -6.41 -0.67
C GLY A 95 15.05 -7.19 0.53
N ARG A 96 15.59 -6.95 1.75
CA ARG A 96 15.08 -7.53 3.01
C ARG A 96 14.10 -6.63 3.76
N LEU A 97 13.94 -5.40 3.32
CA LEU A 97 12.96 -4.47 3.86
C LEU A 97 11.99 -4.04 2.77
N LEU A 98 10.71 -4.23 3.02
CA LEU A 98 9.63 -3.70 2.20
C LEU A 98 8.76 -2.77 3.05
N VAL A 99 8.11 -1.81 2.38
CA VAL A 99 7.05 -1.00 2.99
C VAL A 99 5.74 -1.26 2.26
N PHE A 100 4.69 -1.60 3.01
CA PHE A 100 3.32 -1.63 2.52
C PHE A 100 2.66 -0.28 2.77
N SER A 101 2.39 0.46 1.70
CA SER A 101 1.85 1.82 1.77
C SER A 101 0.92 2.15 0.61
N ALA A 102 0.11 3.21 0.79
CA ALA A 102 -0.55 3.87 -0.33
C ALA A 102 0.47 4.57 -1.24
N VAL A 103 0.11 4.77 -2.50
CA VAL A 103 0.93 5.48 -3.49
C VAL A 103 0.87 7.00 -3.32
N THR A 104 -0.18 7.53 -2.70
CA THR A 104 -0.43 8.97 -2.60
C THR A 104 0.76 9.79 -2.03
N PRO A 105 1.49 9.33 -0.99
CA PRO A 105 2.67 10.05 -0.51
C PRO A 105 3.78 10.19 -1.55
N LEU A 106 3.89 9.26 -2.50
CA LEU A 106 4.91 9.32 -3.55
C LEU A 106 4.68 10.48 -4.53
N ALA A 107 3.42 10.88 -4.72
CA ALA A 107 3.07 12.02 -5.56
C ALA A 107 3.25 13.36 -4.85
N LEU A 108 2.96 13.42 -3.55
CA LEU A 108 2.82 14.66 -2.79
C LEU A 108 4.05 15.01 -1.95
N ASP A 109 4.85 14.02 -1.55
CA ASP A 109 6.10 14.27 -0.82
C ASP A 109 7.26 14.47 -1.81
N PRO A 110 7.85 15.70 -1.88
CA PRO A 110 8.96 15.99 -2.80
C PRO A 110 10.18 15.07 -2.61
N GLN A 111 10.36 14.50 -1.40
CA GLN A 111 11.47 13.60 -1.09
C GLN A 111 11.21 12.14 -1.54
N LEU A 112 9.99 11.82 -1.96
CA LEU A 112 9.58 10.46 -2.31
C LEU A 112 9.15 10.31 -3.76
N ARG A 113 9.24 11.37 -4.58
CA ARG A 113 8.75 11.36 -5.97
C ARG A 113 9.33 10.20 -6.78
N VAL A 114 8.47 9.50 -7.48
CA VAL A 114 8.78 8.33 -8.31
C VAL A 114 8.21 8.53 -9.71
N GLY A 115 8.99 8.16 -10.74
CA GLY A 115 8.55 8.14 -12.13
C GLY A 115 8.82 9.40 -12.94
N PRO A 116 8.30 9.50 -14.21
CA PRO A 116 8.63 10.55 -15.17
C PRO A 116 8.38 11.98 -14.71
N ALA A 117 7.45 12.17 -13.76
CA ALA A 117 7.23 13.48 -13.12
C ALA A 117 8.43 13.93 -12.24
N ALA A 118 9.27 12.99 -11.80
CA ALA A 118 10.54 13.32 -11.14
C ALA A 118 11.63 13.67 -12.17
N GLU A 119 11.57 13.08 -13.36
CA GLU A 119 12.52 13.36 -14.46
C GLU A 119 12.23 14.67 -15.19
N GLY A 120 10.96 15.10 -15.24
CA GLY A 120 10.53 16.36 -15.89
C GLY A 120 10.98 17.63 -15.17
N ILE A 121 11.38 17.54 -13.90
CA ILE A 121 12.09 18.59 -13.17
C ILE A 121 13.58 18.32 -13.40
N ARG A 122 14.17 18.93 -14.42
CA ARG A 122 15.62 18.84 -14.69
C ARG A 122 16.41 19.01 -13.39
N GLY A 123 17.09 17.94 -12.91
CA GLY A 123 17.89 17.93 -11.70
C GLY A 123 17.17 17.46 -10.41
N GLY A 124 15.99 16.87 -10.51
CA GLY A 124 15.34 16.23 -9.36
C GLY A 124 16.10 14.99 -8.86
N PRO A 125 16.04 14.69 -7.55
CA PRO A 125 16.68 13.48 -7.01
C PRO A 125 16.08 12.23 -7.66
N PRO A 126 16.87 11.13 -7.82
CA PRO A 126 16.38 9.88 -8.34
C PRO A 126 15.25 9.32 -7.44
N PRO A 127 14.41 8.40 -7.96
CA PRO A 127 13.35 7.80 -7.16
C PRO A 127 13.90 7.24 -5.86
N ALA A 128 13.30 7.62 -4.74
CA ALA A 128 13.79 7.20 -3.41
C ALA A 128 13.40 5.75 -3.05
N VAL A 129 12.39 5.18 -3.75
CA VAL A 129 11.89 3.82 -3.54
C VAL A 129 11.57 3.16 -4.87
N ALA A 130 11.70 1.84 -4.93
CA ALA A 130 11.37 1.00 -6.08
C ALA A 130 10.00 0.31 -5.86
N PRO A 131 9.06 0.39 -6.81
CA PRO A 131 7.84 -0.41 -6.77
C PRO A 131 8.17 -1.91 -6.85
N VAL A 132 7.54 -2.72 -5.99
CA VAL A 132 7.65 -4.19 -6.02
C VAL A 132 6.39 -4.81 -6.60
N ALA A 133 5.22 -4.50 -6.03
CA ALA A 133 3.95 -5.04 -6.50
C ALA A 133 2.78 -4.16 -6.05
N GLY A 134 1.79 -3.97 -6.92
CA GLY A 134 0.47 -3.47 -6.54
C GLY A 134 -0.29 -4.55 -5.78
N VAL A 135 -0.84 -4.22 -4.62
CA VAL A 135 -1.55 -5.18 -3.77
C VAL A 135 -3.06 -5.01 -3.85
N MET A 136 -3.54 -3.80 -3.62
CA MET A 136 -4.98 -3.55 -3.60
C MET A 136 -5.36 -2.13 -4.04
N LEU A 137 -6.51 -2.04 -4.69
CA LEU A 137 -7.25 -0.81 -4.94
C LEU A 137 -8.42 -0.75 -3.95
N THR A 138 -8.47 0.30 -3.12
CA THR A 138 -9.53 0.47 -2.13
C THR A 138 -10.33 1.72 -2.46
N PRO A 139 -11.62 1.62 -2.77
CA PRO A 139 -12.49 2.76 -2.99
C PRO A 139 -12.47 3.71 -1.79
N SER A 140 -12.44 5.01 -2.02
CA SER A 140 -12.69 5.97 -0.95
C SER A 140 -14.17 5.98 -0.59
N LEU A 141 -14.46 6.37 0.65
CA LEU A 141 -15.82 6.45 1.18
C LEU A 141 -15.98 7.77 1.92
N LEU A 142 -16.95 8.56 1.49
CA LEU A 142 -17.41 9.75 2.19
C LEU A 142 -18.64 9.38 3.00
N VAL A 143 -18.57 9.61 4.30
CA VAL A 143 -19.70 9.36 5.21
C VAL A 143 -20.04 10.59 6.04
N GLY A 144 -21.32 10.75 6.34
CA GLY A 144 -21.83 11.54 7.43
C GLY A 144 -21.82 10.72 8.73
N THR A 145 -21.25 11.30 9.80
CA THR A 145 -21.26 10.75 11.15
C THR A 145 -22.61 10.95 11.84
N PRO A 146 -22.84 10.47 13.06
CA PRO A 146 -24.04 10.79 13.84
C PRO A 146 -24.29 12.30 14.03
N ALA A 147 -23.24 13.13 14.02
CA ALA A 147 -23.34 14.58 14.11
C ALA A 147 -23.82 15.26 12.82
N PHE A 148 -23.70 14.60 11.66
CA PHE A 148 -24.11 15.18 10.39
C PHE A 148 -25.62 15.17 10.23
N ARG A 149 -26.24 16.34 10.05
CA ARG A 149 -27.70 16.48 9.93
C ARG A 149 -28.26 16.18 8.55
N GLY A 150 -27.41 16.19 7.50
CA GLY A 150 -27.80 15.85 6.14
C GLY A 150 -27.80 14.34 5.87
N ARG A 151 -28.17 13.97 4.64
CA ARG A 151 -28.21 12.58 4.15
C ARG A 151 -27.51 12.38 2.79
N SER A 152 -27.07 13.45 2.16
CA SER A 152 -26.53 13.47 0.80
C SER A 152 -25.36 14.44 0.69
N VAL A 153 -24.62 14.36 -0.44
CA VAL A 153 -23.61 15.38 -0.78
C VAL A 153 -24.28 16.72 -1.08
N ALA A 154 -25.51 16.74 -1.61
CA ALA A 154 -26.26 17.97 -1.81
C ALA A 154 -26.53 18.70 -0.47
N ASP A 155 -26.93 17.94 0.58
CA ASP A 155 -27.12 18.52 1.93
C ASP A 155 -25.80 19.04 2.52
N LEU A 156 -24.68 18.31 2.29
CA LEU A 156 -23.34 18.74 2.69
C LEU A 156 -23.03 20.12 2.10
N LEU A 157 -23.25 20.28 0.79
CA LEU A 157 -22.99 21.55 0.09
C LEU A 157 -23.90 22.67 0.60
N ALA A 158 -25.17 22.39 0.81
CA ALA A 158 -26.13 23.37 1.32
C ALA A 158 -25.72 23.87 2.73
N ILE A 159 -25.47 22.92 3.66
CA ILE A 159 -25.08 23.23 5.04
C ILE A 159 -23.73 24.00 5.07
N ALA A 160 -22.76 23.60 4.23
CA ALA A 160 -21.46 24.27 4.19
C ALA A 160 -21.56 25.71 3.63
N ARG A 161 -22.50 25.99 2.73
CA ARG A 161 -22.77 27.34 2.22
C ARG A 161 -23.50 28.22 3.23
N GLU A 162 -24.44 27.65 3.99
CA GLU A 162 -25.14 28.36 5.07
C GLU A 162 -24.22 28.74 6.23
N ARG A 163 -23.24 27.88 6.53
CA ARG A 163 -22.29 28.05 7.65
C ARG A 163 -20.87 27.79 7.17
N PRO A 164 -20.20 28.72 6.49
CA PRO A 164 -18.81 28.55 6.04
C PRO A 164 -17.89 28.22 7.21
N GLY A 165 -17.12 27.12 7.08
CA GLY A 165 -16.25 26.58 8.13
C GLY A 165 -16.98 25.81 9.25
N GLY A 166 -18.31 25.78 9.27
CA GLY A 166 -19.10 25.13 10.33
C GLY A 166 -19.11 23.59 10.25
N LEU A 167 -18.84 22.99 9.09
CA LEU A 167 -18.69 21.55 8.95
C LEU A 167 -17.24 21.13 9.20
N ARG A 168 -17.03 20.23 10.16
CA ARG A 168 -15.74 19.63 10.46
C ARG A 168 -15.64 18.34 9.66
N TRP A 169 -14.57 18.23 8.88
CA TRP A 169 -14.35 17.11 7.98
C TRP A 169 -13.03 16.41 8.29
N ALA A 170 -13.11 15.20 8.81
CA ALA A 170 -11.94 14.42 9.21
C ALA A 170 -11.39 13.57 8.07
N THR A 171 -10.06 13.43 8.03
CA THR A 171 -9.33 12.54 7.15
C THR A 171 -8.27 11.75 7.92
N SER A 172 -7.75 10.67 7.35
CA SER A 172 -6.67 9.89 7.96
C SER A 172 -5.29 10.58 7.94
N GLY A 173 -5.25 11.83 7.50
CA GLY A 173 -4.05 12.67 7.50
C GLY A 173 -3.93 13.55 6.26
N ILE A 174 -3.01 14.50 6.34
CA ILE A 174 -2.63 15.37 5.22
C ILE A 174 -2.02 14.49 4.11
N ALA A 175 -2.25 14.87 2.84
CA ALA A 175 -1.74 14.16 1.67
C ALA A 175 -2.24 12.70 1.54
N THR A 176 -3.38 12.37 2.14
CA THR A 176 -4.08 11.09 1.91
C THR A 176 -5.13 11.24 0.81
N THR A 177 -5.59 10.13 0.24
CA THR A 177 -6.70 10.14 -0.73
C THR A 177 -7.94 10.82 -0.15
N GLY A 178 -8.26 10.60 1.13
CA GLY A 178 -9.37 11.26 1.81
C GLY A 178 -9.21 12.79 1.90
N HIS A 179 -7.98 13.29 2.05
CA HIS A 179 -7.71 14.73 2.02
C HIS A 179 -7.88 15.30 0.60
N LEU A 180 -7.42 14.58 -0.42
CA LEU A 180 -7.64 14.98 -1.81
C LEU A 180 -9.13 15.05 -2.16
N VAL A 181 -9.92 14.06 -1.74
CA VAL A 181 -11.39 14.06 -1.91
C VAL A 181 -12.02 15.30 -1.29
N LEU A 182 -11.66 15.62 -0.04
CA LEU A 182 -12.13 16.81 0.66
C LEU A 182 -11.80 18.07 -0.15
N GLU A 183 -10.55 18.25 -0.56
CA GLU A 183 -10.10 19.43 -1.28
C GLU A 183 -10.78 19.61 -2.63
N GLN A 184 -10.97 18.51 -3.37
CA GLN A 184 -11.65 18.56 -4.67
C GLN A 184 -13.14 18.94 -4.52
N ILE A 185 -13.82 18.39 -3.53
CA ILE A 185 -15.23 18.77 -3.25
C ILE A 185 -15.29 20.21 -2.76
N ARG A 186 -14.36 20.65 -1.89
CA ARG A 186 -14.30 22.02 -1.39
C ARG A 186 -14.15 23.04 -2.53
N VAL A 187 -13.22 22.77 -3.44
CA VAL A 187 -12.96 23.68 -4.58
C VAL A 187 -14.11 23.65 -5.57
N ALA A 188 -14.52 22.48 -6.04
CA ALA A 188 -15.58 22.36 -7.05
C ALA A 188 -16.96 22.77 -6.52
N GLY A 189 -17.23 22.56 -5.23
CA GLY A 189 -18.47 22.94 -4.57
C GLY A 189 -18.54 24.41 -4.13
N GLY A 190 -17.40 25.14 -4.17
CA GLY A 190 -17.30 26.50 -3.69
C GLY A 190 -17.66 26.63 -2.19
N ILE A 191 -17.19 25.69 -1.36
CA ILE A 191 -17.53 25.61 0.07
C ILE A 191 -16.30 25.79 0.97
N VAL A 192 -16.55 26.20 2.21
CA VAL A 192 -15.54 26.28 3.26
C VAL A 192 -15.89 25.26 4.35
N VAL A 193 -14.91 24.38 4.69
CA VAL A 193 -15.04 23.37 5.74
C VAL A 193 -13.80 23.41 6.64
N THR A 194 -13.92 22.93 7.87
CA THR A 194 -12.79 22.79 8.79
C THR A 194 -12.21 21.39 8.68
N HIS A 195 -10.97 21.28 8.19
CA HIS A 195 -10.28 20.00 8.07
C HIS A 195 -9.69 19.54 9.40
N ILE A 196 -9.92 18.26 9.77
CA ILE A 196 -9.35 17.61 10.95
C ILE A 196 -8.48 16.44 10.50
N PRO A 197 -7.15 16.61 10.39
CA PRO A 197 -6.25 15.54 10.01
C PRO A 197 -5.92 14.63 11.20
N TYR A 198 -6.17 13.33 11.06
CA TYR A 198 -5.76 12.29 12.00
C TYR A 198 -4.41 11.67 11.63
N LYS A 199 -3.78 10.94 12.56
CA LYS A 199 -2.53 10.19 12.29
C LYS A 199 -2.80 8.75 11.78
N GLY A 200 -4.00 8.49 11.24
CA GLY A 200 -4.44 7.20 10.75
C GLY A 200 -5.92 6.94 11.05
N GLY A 201 -6.46 5.81 10.56
CA GLY A 201 -7.90 5.53 10.58
C GLY A 201 -8.48 5.07 11.92
N GLY A 202 -7.67 4.60 12.89
CA GLY A 202 -8.19 4.00 14.13
C GLY A 202 -8.91 5.01 15.03
N GLN A 203 -8.21 6.02 15.54
CA GLN A 203 -8.78 7.08 16.37
C GLN A 203 -9.85 7.86 15.61
N GLN A 204 -9.60 8.17 14.34
CA GLN A 204 -10.57 8.82 13.46
C GLN A 204 -11.94 8.12 13.46
N LEU A 205 -11.94 6.77 13.41
CA LEU A 205 -13.16 5.98 13.40
C LEU A 205 -13.90 6.03 14.73
N SER A 206 -13.17 5.97 15.84
CA SER A 206 -13.75 6.08 17.19
C SER A 206 -14.41 7.43 17.42
N ASP A 207 -13.73 8.52 17.03
CA ASP A 207 -14.23 9.89 17.17
C ASP A 207 -15.42 10.16 16.22
N ALA A 208 -15.40 9.54 15.02
CA ALA A 208 -16.54 9.57 14.09
C ALA A 208 -17.80 8.96 14.71
N LEU A 209 -17.66 7.80 15.36
CA LEU A 209 -18.76 7.12 16.05
C LEU A 209 -19.30 7.92 17.24
N ALA A 210 -18.43 8.67 17.91
CA ALA A 210 -18.81 9.57 18.99
C ALA A 210 -19.38 10.91 18.49
N GLY A 211 -19.43 11.16 17.16
CA GLY A 211 -19.95 12.39 16.58
C GLY A 211 -19.08 13.61 16.83
N GLN A 212 -17.76 13.44 16.99
CA GLN A 212 -16.84 14.56 17.26
C GLN A 212 -16.68 15.51 16.06
N PHE A 213 -17.12 15.09 14.89
CA PHE A 213 -17.14 15.87 13.64
C PHE A 213 -18.26 15.34 12.73
N GLU A 214 -18.63 16.12 11.71
CA GLU A 214 -19.78 15.85 10.87
C GLU A 214 -19.45 14.90 9.70
N LEU A 215 -18.28 15.04 9.09
CA LEU A 215 -17.91 14.36 7.86
C LEU A 215 -16.60 13.58 8.03
N LEU A 216 -16.54 12.40 7.40
CA LEU A 216 -15.37 11.54 7.40
C LEU A 216 -15.06 11.08 5.97
N SER A 217 -13.87 11.39 5.46
CA SER A 217 -13.29 10.70 4.33
C SER A 217 -12.40 9.55 4.82
N THR A 218 -12.74 8.36 4.39
CA THR A 218 -12.04 7.11 4.74
C THR A 218 -11.97 6.21 3.50
N ASN A 219 -11.55 4.98 3.66
CA ASN A 219 -11.68 3.93 2.63
C ASN A 219 -12.85 3.01 2.95
N VAL A 220 -13.41 2.36 1.95
CA VAL A 220 -14.30 1.22 2.16
C VAL A 220 -13.53 0.16 2.94
N GLY A 221 -14.15 -0.42 3.95
CA GLY A 221 -13.56 -1.43 4.81
C GLY A 221 -14.63 -2.13 5.65
N ALA A 222 -14.31 -3.30 6.20
CA ALA A 222 -15.29 -4.13 6.93
C ALA A 222 -15.97 -3.37 8.09
N LEU A 223 -15.20 -2.57 8.85
CA LEU A 223 -15.75 -1.78 9.95
C LEU A 223 -16.65 -0.66 9.45
N GLN A 224 -16.25 0.07 8.41
CA GLN A 224 -17.04 1.13 7.80
C GLN A 224 -18.35 0.58 7.25
N LEU A 225 -18.29 -0.53 6.51
CA LEU A 225 -19.47 -1.22 5.99
C LEU A 225 -20.42 -1.66 7.10
N ARG A 226 -19.89 -2.20 8.20
CA ARG A 226 -20.70 -2.56 9.38
C ARG A 226 -21.42 -1.35 9.97
N TYR A 227 -20.75 -0.19 10.09
CA TYR A 227 -21.36 1.01 10.63
C TYR A 227 -22.35 1.68 9.67
N VAL A 228 -22.14 1.57 8.38
CA VAL A 228 -23.15 1.98 7.38
C VAL A 228 -24.38 1.09 7.46
N ARG A 229 -24.21 -0.23 7.48
CA ARG A 229 -25.35 -1.19 7.57
C ARG A 229 -26.14 -1.06 8.87
N SER A 230 -25.49 -0.71 9.97
CA SER A 230 -26.15 -0.46 11.26
C SER A 230 -26.76 0.95 11.38
N GLY A 231 -26.68 1.78 10.34
CA GLY A 231 -27.19 3.16 10.34
C GLY A 231 -26.38 4.14 11.20
N ARG A 232 -25.24 3.70 11.77
CA ARG A 232 -24.35 4.59 12.56
C ARG A 232 -23.63 5.61 11.67
N PHE A 233 -23.33 5.23 10.43
CA PHE A 233 -22.81 6.13 9.41
C PHE A 233 -23.78 6.23 8.24
N LYS A 234 -23.86 7.41 7.64
CA LYS A 234 -24.59 7.66 6.40
C LYS A 234 -23.60 7.66 5.26
N ALA A 235 -23.58 6.61 4.42
CA ALA A 235 -22.75 6.61 3.22
C ALA A 235 -23.27 7.67 2.24
N LEU A 236 -22.46 8.66 1.92
CA LEU A 236 -22.84 9.79 1.05
C LEU A 236 -22.36 9.59 -0.39
N ALA A 237 -21.14 9.08 -0.56
CA ALA A 237 -20.55 8.80 -1.87
C ALA A 237 -19.36 7.86 -1.75
N VAL A 238 -19.00 7.19 -2.85
CA VAL A 238 -17.75 6.42 -3.01
C VAL A 238 -16.87 7.05 -4.09
N GLY A 239 -15.57 6.99 -3.91
CA GLY A 239 -14.59 7.31 -4.95
C GLY A 239 -14.09 6.02 -5.59
N ALA A 240 -14.66 5.67 -6.72
CA ALA A 240 -14.35 4.45 -7.48
C ALA A 240 -14.80 4.62 -8.95
N PRO A 241 -14.25 3.82 -9.89
CA PRO A 241 -14.71 3.85 -11.29
C PRO A 241 -16.19 3.51 -11.45
N GLN A 242 -16.73 2.68 -10.55
CA GLN A 242 -18.14 2.24 -10.51
C GLN A 242 -18.59 2.16 -9.06
N ARG A 243 -19.91 2.10 -8.82
CA ARG A 243 -20.46 1.82 -7.50
C ARG A 243 -19.91 0.51 -6.97
N VAL A 244 -19.65 0.45 -5.66
CA VAL A 244 -19.08 -0.76 -5.06
C VAL A 244 -20.20 -1.76 -4.72
N PRO A 245 -20.00 -3.07 -4.95
CA PRO A 245 -21.05 -4.08 -4.73
C PRO A 245 -21.57 -4.11 -3.28
N GLN A 246 -20.73 -3.74 -2.31
CA GLN A 246 -21.10 -3.70 -0.89
C GLN A 246 -22.03 -2.52 -0.54
N LEU A 247 -22.13 -1.50 -1.43
CA LEU A 247 -22.91 -0.27 -1.28
C LEU A 247 -23.55 0.12 -2.61
N PRO A 248 -24.45 -0.73 -3.19
CA PRO A 248 -24.96 -0.55 -4.55
C PRO A 248 -25.80 0.73 -4.73
N ASP A 249 -26.43 1.20 -3.66
CA ASP A 249 -27.26 2.41 -3.68
C ASP A 249 -26.46 3.70 -3.47
N VAL A 250 -25.17 3.61 -3.11
CA VAL A 250 -24.31 4.77 -2.85
C VAL A 250 -23.66 5.21 -4.16
N PRO A 251 -23.93 6.45 -4.62
CA PRO A 251 -23.38 6.95 -5.88
C PRO A 251 -21.87 7.14 -5.79
N THR A 252 -21.20 7.11 -6.94
CA THR A 252 -19.81 7.57 -7.05
C THR A 252 -19.74 9.09 -7.00
N LEU A 253 -18.60 9.63 -6.62
CA LEU A 253 -18.37 11.08 -6.66
C LEU A 253 -18.45 11.63 -8.10
N ALA A 254 -18.11 10.82 -9.11
CA ALA A 254 -18.27 11.20 -10.51
C ALA A 254 -19.74 11.34 -10.91
N GLU A 255 -20.62 10.41 -10.49
CA GLU A 255 -22.09 10.50 -10.73
C GLU A 255 -22.70 11.76 -10.08
N LEU A 256 -22.09 12.25 -9.00
CA LEU A 256 -22.53 13.47 -8.30
C LEU A 256 -21.92 14.78 -8.85
N GLY A 257 -21.20 14.72 -9.99
CA GLY A 257 -20.58 15.88 -10.62
C GLY A 257 -19.20 16.27 -10.07
N PHE A 258 -18.56 15.39 -9.30
CA PHE A 258 -17.20 15.58 -8.75
C PHE A 258 -16.18 14.58 -9.33
N PRO A 259 -15.95 14.57 -10.66
CA PRO A 259 -15.07 13.56 -11.29
C PRO A 259 -13.61 13.65 -10.78
N GLN A 260 -13.13 14.83 -10.37
CA GLN A 260 -11.78 15.01 -9.83
C GLN A 260 -11.64 14.50 -8.38
N ALA A 261 -12.75 14.42 -7.65
CA ALA A 261 -12.81 13.84 -6.32
C ALA A 261 -13.03 12.32 -6.34
N ASN A 262 -13.31 11.72 -7.52
CA ASN A 262 -13.63 10.31 -7.66
C ASN A 262 -12.36 9.43 -7.58
N LEU A 263 -11.69 9.47 -6.44
CA LEU A 263 -10.38 8.88 -6.20
C LEU A 263 -10.50 7.59 -5.37
N ALA A 264 -9.73 6.56 -5.76
CA ALA A 264 -9.53 5.36 -4.97
C ALA A 264 -8.09 5.31 -4.44
N SER A 265 -7.90 4.70 -3.28
CA SER A 265 -6.57 4.48 -2.70
C SER A 265 -5.92 3.25 -3.31
N ARG A 266 -4.74 3.41 -3.88
CA ARG A 266 -3.91 2.31 -4.39
C ARG A 266 -2.83 2.00 -3.37
N PHE A 267 -2.67 0.72 -3.03
CA PHE A 267 -1.68 0.25 -2.07
C PHE A 267 -0.78 -0.79 -2.71
N GLY A 268 0.49 -0.76 -2.33
CA GLY A 268 1.46 -1.73 -2.80
C GLY A 268 2.66 -1.87 -1.88
N LEU A 269 3.56 -2.75 -2.30
CA LEU A 269 4.83 -3.01 -1.66
C LEU A 269 5.94 -2.26 -2.40
N PHE A 270 6.81 -1.64 -1.62
CA PHE A 270 7.95 -0.86 -2.09
C PHE A 270 9.24 -1.38 -1.44
N ALA A 271 10.33 -1.35 -2.19
CA ALA A 271 11.70 -1.63 -1.73
C ALA A 271 12.55 -0.36 -1.79
N PRO A 272 13.74 -0.31 -1.16
CA PRO A 272 14.69 0.79 -1.36
C PRO A 272 15.09 0.91 -2.84
N ALA A 273 15.29 2.12 -3.33
CA ALA A 273 15.89 2.33 -4.65
C ALA A 273 17.27 1.65 -4.73
N GLY A 274 17.61 1.10 -5.90
CA GLY A 274 18.86 0.35 -6.06
C GLY A 274 18.80 -1.12 -5.59
N THR A 275 17.65 -1.60 -5.10
CA THR A 275 17.46 -3.05 -4.87
C THR A 275 17.69 -3.81 -6.18
N PRO A 276 18.51 -4.88 -6.19
CA PRO A 276 18.86 -5.60 -7.42
C PRO A 276 17.63 -6.04 -8.23
N PRO A 277 17.61 -5.87 -9.56
CA PRO A 277 16.45 -6.19 -10.39
C PRO A 277 15.99 -7.66 -10.29
N ALA A 278 16.93 -8.60 -10.15
CA ALA A 278 16.60 -10.00 -9.93
C ALA A 278 15.83 -10.22 -8.62
N ARG A 279 16.22 -9.50 -7.56
CA ARG A 279 15.54 -9.56 -6.27
C ARG A 279 14.15 -8.95 -6.34
N LEU A 280 13.98 -7.80 -7.03
CA LEU A 280 12.67 -7.18 -7.25
C LEU A 280 11.74 -8.14 -8.02
N ARG A 281 12.21 -8.77 -9.10
CA ARG A 281 11.41 -9.75 -9.86
C ARG A 281 10.99 -10.95 -9.01
N ARG A 282 11.91 -11.50 -8.18
CA ARG A 282 11.58 -12.60 -7.28
C ARG A 282 10.54 -12.23 -6.25
N LEU A 283 10.68 -11.06 -5.62
CA LEU A 283 9.70 -10.53 -4.67
C LEU A 283 8.35 -10.28 -5.34
N ASN A 284 8.33 -9.64 -6.51
CA ASN A 284 7.12 -9.42 -7.29
C ASN A 284 6.40 -10.74 -7.62
N GLY A 285 7.10 -11.72 -8.18
CA GLY A 285 6.51 -13.02 -8.53
C GLY A 285 5.92 -13.75 -7.31
N ALA A 286 6.59 -13.68 -6.15
CA ALA A 286 6.07 -14.26 -4.92
C ALA A 286 4.79 -13.54 -4.43
N VAL A 287 4.75 -12.21 -4.50
CA VAL A 287 3.58 -11.40 -4.12
C VAL A 287 2.43 -11.64 -5.09
N ASP A 288 2.69 -11.63 -6.39
CA ASP A 288 1.66 -11.88 -7.41
C ASP A 288 1.03 -13.26 -7.24
N ALA A 289 1.85 -14.31 -7.04
CA ALA A 289 1.36 -15.65 -6.75
C ALA A 289 0.55 -15.72 -5.43
N ALA A 290 0.93 -14.97 -4.40
CA ALA A 290 0.17 -14.88 -3.16
C ALA A 290 -1.20 -14.20 -3.38
N LEU A 291 -1.25 -13.13 -4.18
CA LEU A 291 -2.50 -12.43 -4.51
C LEU A 291 -3.48 -13.27 -5.34
N GLN A 292 -3.02 -14.33 -6.02
CA GLN A 292 -3.91 -15.28 -6.70
C GLN A 292 -4.55 -16.30 -5.74
N GLN A 293 -4.09 -16.41 -4.48
CA GLN A 293 -4.67 -17.35 -3.53
C GLN A 293 -6.11 -16.95 -3.19
N PRO A 294 -7.06 -17.91 -3.22
CA PRO A 294 -8.47 -17.62 -2.93
C PRO A 294 -8.69 -16.95 -1.57
N ALA A 295 -7.90 -17.34 -0.55
CA ALA A 295 -7.98 -16.76 0.79
C ALA A 295 -7.61 -15.28 0.81
N ILE A 296 -6.53 -14.88 0.10
CA ILE A 296 -6.11 -13.47 0.01
C ILE A 296 -7.13 -12.66 -0.81
N ARG A 297 -7.57 -13.20 -1.95
CA ARG A 297 -8.58 -12.54 -2.78
C ARG A 297 -9.90 -12.36 -2.03
N GLY A 298 -10.35 -13.39 -1.32
CA GLY A 298 -11.54 -13.33 -0.47
C GLY A 298 -11.43 -12.26 0.61
N ALA A 299 -10.33 -12.24 1.35
CA ALA A 299 -10.08 -11.23 2.39
C ALA A 299 -10.06 -9.80 1.83
N LEU A 300 -9.47 -9.58 0.65
CA LEU A 300 -9.48 -8.27 -0.02
C LEU A 300 -10.91 -7.85 -0.40
N LEU A 301 -11.68 -8.74 -1.03
CA LEU A 301 -13.05 -8.45 -1.46
C LEU A 301 -13.98 -8.21 -0.26
N GLU A 302 -13.86 -9.00 0.80
CA GLU A 302 -14.62 -8.79 2.05
C GLU A 302 -14.27 -7.44 2.71
N ALA A 303 -13.01 -7.03 2.61
CA ALA A 303 -12.59 -5.70 3.05
C ALA A 303 -13.02 -4.57 2.10
N GLY A 304 -13.76 -4.86 1.02
CA GLY A 304 -14.19 -3.87 0.03
C GLY A 304 -13.07 -3.37 -0.87
N SER A 305 -11.96 -4.10 -0.96
CA SER A 305 -10.81 -3.79 -1.80
C SER A 305 -10.74 -4.72 -3.00
N LEU A 306 -10.26 -4.22 -4.12
CA LEU A 306 -10.01 -5.02 -5.33
C LEU A 306 -8.54 -5.47 -5.34
N PRO A 307 -8.26 -6.78 -5.55
CA PRO A 307 -6.89 -7.24 -5.74
C PRO A 307 -6.28 -6.57 -6.99
N MET A 308 -5.02 -6.18 -6.89
CA MET A 308 -4.25 -5.67 -8.03
C MET A 308 -3.43 -6.82 -8.64
N GLY A 309 -2.17 -7.00 -8.27
CA GLY A 309 -1.27 -7.99 -8.87
C GLY A 309 -0.56 -7.45 -10.10
N GLY A 310 0.03 -8.37 -10.90
CA GLY A 310 0.77 -8.05 -12.10
C GLY A 310 2.25 -7.73 -11.84
N SER A 311 2.95 -7.26 -12.88
CA SER A 311 4.39 -6.99 -12.81
C SER A 311 4.71 -5.71 -12.03
N ALA A 312 5.97 -5.57 -11.61
CA ALA A 312 6.46 -4.35 -10.97
C ALA A 312 6.38 -3.14 -11.90
N GLU A 313 6.58 -3.34 -13.20
CA GLU A 313 6.44 -2.32 -14.25
C GLU A 313 4.99 -1.86 -14.38
N ALA A 314 4.04 -2.79 -14.42
CA ALA A 314 2.60 -2.44 -14.44
C ALA A 314 2.20 -1.62 -13.20
N PHE A 315 2.76 -1.95 -12.04
CA PHE A 315 2.54 -1.16 -10.83
C PHE A 315 3.22 0.22 -10.88
N ALA A 316 4.42 0.32 -11.47
CA ALA A 316 5.07 1.61 -11.71
C ALA A 316 4.24 2.51 -12.65
N ASP A 317 3.67 1.96 -13.72
CA ASP A 317 2.76 2.67 -14.63
C ASP A 317 1.49 3.15 -13.91
N GLU A 318 0.94 2.31 -13.02
CA GLU A 318 -0.22 2.68 -12.20
C GLU A 318 0.11 3.82 -11.21
N ILE A 319 1.32 3.81 -10.63
CA ILE A 319 1.80 4.92 -9.80
C ILE A 319 1.93 6.19 -10.65
N ALA A 320 2.47 6.11 -11.84
CA ALA A 320 2.61 7.27 -12.73
C ALA A 320 1.24 7.85 -13.12
N ARG A 321 0.26 7.01 -13.44
CA ARG A 321 -1.13 7.44 -13.69
C ARG A 321 -1.74 8.12 -12.45
N SER A 322 -1.60 7.50 -11.28
CA SER A 322 -2.07 8.06 -10.01
C SER A 322 -1.41 9.40 -9.69
N ASN A 323 -0.10 9.53 -9.91
CA ASN A 323 0.62 10.79 -9.71
C ASN A 323 0.09 11.89 -10.64
N ALA A 324 -0.21 11.57 -11.90
CA ALA A 324 -0.80 12.51 -12.86
C ALA A 324 -2.24 12.92 -12.46
N GLU A 325 -3.05 11.99 -11.94
CA GLU A 325 -4.38 12.29 -11.39
C GLU A 325 -4.27 13.24 -10.20
N ILE A 326 -3.37 12.94 -9.26
CA ILE A 326 -3.13 13.75 -8.07
C ILE A 326 -2.58 15.13 -8.44
N ALA A 327 -1.64 15.22 -9.38
CA ALA A 327 -1.09 16.49 -9.84
C ALA A 327 -2.17 17.41 -10.47
N ARG A 328 -3.14 16.83 -11.18
CA ARG A 328 -4.29 17.57 -11.71
C ARG A 328 -5.25 18.03 -10.60
N ALA A 329 -5.39 17.19 -9.57
CA ALA A 329 -6.24 17.48 -8.42
C ALA A 329 -5.61 18.51 -7.44
N TRP A 330 -4.29 18.59 -7.37
CA TRP A 330 -3.54 19.35 -6.36
C TRP A 330 -3.20 20.83 -6.69
N PRO A 331 -3.15 21.36 -7.93
CA PRO A 331 -2.77 22.75 -8.18
C PRO A 331 -3.62 23.79 -7.44
N SER A 332 -4.84 23.40 -7.08
CA SER A 332 -5.77 24.25 -6.32
C SER A 332 -5.49 24.26 -4.80
N ALA A 333 -4.85 23.21 -4.30
CA ALA A 333 -4.57 23.02 -2.87
C ALA A 333 -3.27 23.70 -2.41
N SER A 334 -2.31 23.93 -3.31
CA SER A 334 -1.03 24.59 -3.00
C SER A 334 -1.17 26.10 -2.67
N ARG A 335 -2.36 26.68 -2.82
CA ARG A 335 -2.67 28.05 -2.41
C ARG A 335 -3.31 28.17 -1.02
N MET A 336 -3.28 27.09 -0.25
CA MET A 336 -3.87 27.09 1.07
C MET A 336 -2.92 27.71 2.10
N PRO A 337 -3.37 28.65 2.94
CA PRO A 337 -2.66 29.01 4.15
C PRO A 337 -2.60 27.76 5.03
N VAL A 338 -1.40 27.34 5.40
CA VAL A 338 -1.18 26.42 6.50
C VAL A 338 -1.49 27.23 7.77
N ASN A 339 -2.69 27.11 8.30
CA ASN A 339 -3.01 27.55 9.64
C ASN A 339 -2.64 26.46 10.64
#